data_7764352b405466908423fa3bbb895f4e
#
_entry.id   7764352b405466908423fa3bbb895f4e
#
_cell.length_a   1.000
_cell.length_b   1.000
_cell.length_c   1.000
_cell.angle_alpha   90.00
_cell.angle_beta   90.00
_cell.angle_gamma   90.00
#
_symmetry.space_group_name_H-M   'P 1'
#
loop_
_entity.id
_entity.type
_entity.pdbx_description
1 polymer ?
#
loop_
_entity_poly.entity_id
_entity_poly.type
_entity_poly.pdbx_seq_one_letter_code
_entity_poly.pdbx_strand_id
1 'polypeptide(L)'
;MVAETSQSRVQVFLSALALSFIGLLLSSYSSQNSWTTKIGENLLADLASPIQSTAQSSFHGVEGLWQSYFWLIGVSDENLLLRAELAKSQKENLELKEFQLENERLKKLLGVKESKKLDGIEASVVGYNPSNWTNSITLNKGTQEGVQERNIVLNAHGVIGQVVSAHSNSSTVILITDHASGVDALIQRTRARGVLEGRGAKKCLLRYILNDDDVAQGDIVITSGMDGIYPKGLMIGKVRSVKNGRSSLFKNIDVEPNVNFKRIENVLIVKSQPIEPLIKDK
;
A
#
# COMPACT_ATOMS: atom_id res chain seq x y z
N MET A 1 -28.91 -2.58 49.63
CA MET A 1 -29.52 -1.37 49.13
C MET A 1 -29.71 -1.43 47.61
N VAL A 2 -30.21 -2.54 47.07
CA VAL A 2 -30.38 -2.75 45.58
C VAL A 2 -31.76 -3.39 45.26
N ALA A 3 -32.59 -3.68 46.30
CA ALA A 3 -33.86 -4.39 46.07
C ALA A 3 -35.11 -3.49 45.91
N GLU A 4 -35.02 -2.19 46.18
CA GLU A 4 -36.19 -1.26 46.11
C GLU A 4 -36.46 -0.67 44.73
N THR A 5 -35.48 -0.67 43.82
CA THR A 5 -35.66 -0.08 42.49
C THR A 5 -36.33 -1.01 41.47
N SER A 6 -36.42 -2.30 41.76
CA SER A 6 -37.06 -3.29 40.88
C SER A 6 -38.60 -3.28 41.01
N GLN A 7 -39.14 -3.10 42.22
CA GLN A 7 -40.59 -3.10 42.44
C GLN A 7 -41.28 -1.86 41.83
N SER A 8 -40.64 -0.70 41.87
CA SER A 8 -41.21 0.52 41.25
C SER A 8 -41.29 0.44 39.73
N ARG A 9 -40.32 -0.20 39.08
CA ARG A 9 -40.32 -0.39 37.61
C ARG A 9 -41.39 -1.37 37.14
N VAL A 10 -41.62 -2.44 37.91
CA VAL A 10 -42.67 -3.41 37.60
C VAL A 10 -44.05 -2.80 37.79
N GLN A 11 -44.24 -1.95 38.81
CA GLN A 11 -45.50 -1.24 39.03
C GLN A 11 -45.80 -0.22 37.92
N VAL A 12 -44.81 0.51 37.44
CA VAL A 12 -44.94 1.42 36.31
C VAL A 12 -45.26 0.68 34.97
N PHE A 13 -44.65 -0.47 34.77
CA PHE A 13 -44.96 -1.32 33.62
C PHE A 13 -46.38 -1.89 33.66
N LEU A 14 -46.82 -2.38 34.85
CA LEU A 14 -48.16 -2.88 35.02
C LEU A 14 -49.23 -1.78 34.87
N SER A 15 -48.96 -0.57 35.37
CA SER A 15 -49.88 0.56 35.20
C SER A 15 -49.98 1.03 33.75
N ALA A 16 -48.87 1.03 33.01
CA ALA A 16 -48.88 1.36 31.57
C ALA A 16 -49.65 0.31 30.74
N LEU A 17 -49.48 -0.97 31.09
CA LEU A 17 -50.17 -2.08 30.43
C LEU A 17 -51.67 -2.07 30.73
N ALA A 18 -52.07 -1.74 31.99
CA ALA A 18 -53.47 -1.57 32.39
C ALA A 18 -54.14 -0.40 31.70
N LEU A 19 -53.43 0.76 31.56
CA LEU A 19 -53.91 1.92 30.81
C LEU A 19 -54.09 1.63 29.32
N SER A 20 -53.18 0.90 28.72
CA SER A 20 -53.27 0.45 27.34
C SER A 20 -54.44 -0.47 27.09
N PHE A 21 -54.70 -1.40 28.04
CA PHE A 21 -55.82 -2.33 27.96
C PHE A 21 -57.18 -1.63 28.16
N ILE A 22 -57.24 -0.66 29.06
CA ILE A 22 -58.46 0.19 29.24
C ILE A 22 -58.71 1.01 27.98
N GLY A 23 -57.69 1.58 27.31
CA GLY A 23 -57.79 2.28 26.05
C GLY A 23 -58.35 1.40 24.92
N LEU A 24 -57.89 0.15 24.82
CA LEU A 24 -58.41 -0.83 23.86
C LEU A 24 -59.89 -1.21 24.13
N LEU A 25 -60.27 -1.39 25.40
CA LEU A 25 -61.64 -1.68 25.77
C LEU A 25 -62.58 -0.51 25.49
N LEU A 26 -62.16 0.72 25.77
CA LEU A 26 -62.93 1.92 25.45
C LEU A 26 -63.05 2.13 23.91
N SER A 27 -62.02 1.82 23.18
CA SER A 27 -62.07 1.87 21.68
C SER A 27 -63.03 0.81 21.13
N SER A 28 -63.06 -0.38 21.70
CA SER A 28 -63.98 -1.45 21.31
C SER A 28 -65.45 -1.13 21.65
N TYR A 29 -65.68 -0.45 22.78
CA TYR A 29 -67.05 -0.08 23.23
C TYR A 29 -67.59 1.10 22.39
N SER A 30 -66.73 2.04 21.98
CA SER A 30 -67.11 3.21 21.19
C SER A 30 -67.54 2.85 19.75
N SER A 31 -67.15 1.67 19.25
CA SER A 31 -67.50 1.23 17.89
C SER A 31 -68.97 0.84 17.71
N GLN A 32 -69.75 0.72 18.78
CA GLN A 32 -71.16 0.28 18.66
C GLN A 32 -72.21 1.39 18.82
N ASN A 33 -71.82 2.64 19.12
CA ASN A 33 -72.85 3.71 19.34
C ASN A 33 -72.52 4.99 18.55
N SER A 34 -73.26 5.22 17.48
CA SER A 34 -73.03 6.25 16.45
C SER A 34 -73.32 7.69 16.90
N TRP A 35 -73.57 7.97 18.17
CA TRP A 35 -73.86 9.34 18.64
C TRP A 35 -72.73 10.01 19.43
N THR A 36 -71.67 9.30 19.74
CA THR A 36 -70.53 9.84 20.49
C THR A 36 -69.30 10.21 19.61
N THR A 37 -69.42 9.99 18.29
CA THR A 37 -68.26 10.12 17.36
C THR A 37 -67.82 11.58 17.11
N LYS A 38 -68.69 12.57 17.25
CA LYS A 38 -68.31 13.96 16.94
C LYS A 38 -67.62 14.73 18.07
N ILE A 39 -67.75 14.31 19.31
CA ILE A 39 -67.08 14.94 20.46
C ILE A 39 -65.73 14.26 20.76
N GLY A 40 -65.64 12.95 20.48
CA GLY A 40 -64.44 12.18 20.69
C GLY A 40 -63.32 12.45 19.69
N GLU A 41 -63.64 12.70 18.42
CA GLU A 41 -62.66 12.93 17.38
C GLU A 41 -61.82 14.20 17.58
N ASN A 42 -62.43 15.28 18.08
CA ASN A 42 -61.71 16.54 18.29
C ASN A 42 -60.84 16.50 19.56
N LEU A 43 -61.29 15.81 20.64
CA LEU A 43 -60.53 15.69 21.87
C LEU A 43 -59.37 14.70 21.76
N LEU A 44 -59.53 13.62 21.00
CA LEU A 44 -58.45 12.64 20.75
C LEU A 44 -57.41 13.15 19.75
N ALA A 45 -57.79 13.92 18.76
CA ALA A 45 -56.88 14.56 17.80
C ALA A 45 -56.00 15.62 18.47
N ASP A 46 -56.54 16.43 19.38
CA ASP A 46 -55.77 17.44 20.11
C ASP A 46 -54.86 16.89 21.20
N LEU A 47 -55.21 15.74 21.77
CA LEU A 47 -54.31 15.04 22.75
C LEU A 47 -53.29 14.11 22.11
N ALA A 48 -53.54 13.63 20.89
CA ALA A 48 -52.60 12.76 20.14
C ALA A 48 -51.53 13.54 19.36
N SER A 49 -51.83 14.78 18.93
CA SER A 49 -50.88 15.59 18.14
C SER A 49 -49.56 15.90 18.83
N PRO A 50 -49.46 16.21 20.14
CA PRO A 50 -48.17 16.45 20.80
C PRO A 50 -47.38 15.16 21.03
N ILE A 51 -48.03 14.00 21.06
CA ILE A 51 -47.34 12.70 21.28
C ILE A 51 -46.69 12.25 19.96
N GLN A 52 -47.31 12.44 18.82
CA GLN A 52 -46.74 12.08 17.53
C GLN A 52 -45.54 12.94 17.13
N SER A 53 -45.56 14.24 17.42
CA SER A 53 -44.44 15.14 17.10
C SER A 53 -43.20 14.86 18.01
N THR A 54 -43.41 14.46 19.25
CA THR A 54 -42.31 14.15 20.19
C THR A 54 -41.70 12.75 19.93
N ALA A 55 -42.49 11.80 19.44
CA ALA A 55 -41.98 10.47 19.12
C ALA A 55 -41.08 10.47 17.88
N GLN A 56 -41.42 11.25 16.85
CA GLN A 56 -40.59 11.33 15.62
C GLN A 56 -39.26 12.05 15.86
N SER A 57 -39.21 13.07 16.71
CA SER A 57 -37.95 13.77 17.02
C SER A 57 -37.03 12.99 17.93
N SER A 58 -37.55 12.06 18.74
CA SER A 58 -36.77 11.24 19.68
C SER A 58 -36.08 10.03 18.98
N PHE A 59 -36.67 9.48 17.91
CA PHE A 59 -36.08 8.35 17.18
C PHE A 59 -34.84 8.75 16.38
N HIS A 60 -34.81 9.94 15.77
CA HIS A 60 -33.64 10.43 15.05
C HIS A 60 -32.45 10.79 15.95
N GLY A 61 -32.71 11.15 17.20
CA GLY A 61 -31.63 11.43 18.17
C GLY A 61 -30.92 10.18 18.67
N VAL A 62 -31.64 9.07 18.79
CA VAL A 62 -31.08 7.82 19.34
C VAL A 62 -30.25 7.07 18.27
N GLU A 63 -30.69 7.06 17.01
CA GLU A 63 -29.90 6.45 15.92
C GLU A 63 -28.54 7.14 15.73
N GLY A 64 -28.50 8.47 15.81
CA GLY A 64 -27.25 9.22 15.69
C GLY A 64 -26.27 8.94 16.84
N LEU A 65 -26.75 8.73 18.06
CA LEU A 65 -25.92 8.43 19.23
C LEU A 65 -25.34 7.00 19.16
N TRP A 66 -26.11 6.03 18.68
CA TRP A 66 -25.66 4.66 18.50
C TRP A 66 -24.62 4.54 17.38
N GLN A 67 -24.84 5.18 16.24
CA GLN A 67 -23.86 5.21 15.14
C GLN A 67 -22.58 5.90 15.56
N SER A 68 -22.64 7.03 16.27
CA SER A 68 -21.47 7.73 16.79
C SER A 68 -20.69 6.90 17.81
N TYR A 69 -21.37 6.12 18.64
CA TYR A 69 -20.75 5.27 19.65
C TYR A 69 -20.02 4.07 19.01
N PHE A 70 -20.62 3.40 18.03
CA PHE A 70 -19.97 2.31 17.30
C PHE A 70 -18.80 2.81 16.45
N TRP A 71 -18.94 4.00 15.85
CA TRP A 71 -17.85 4.61 15.09
C TRP A 71 -16.67 4.97 15.99
N LEU A 72 -16.92 5.47 17.19
CA LEU A 72 -15.88 5.84 18.16
C LEU A 72 -15.10 4.62 18.68
N ILE A 73 -15.75 3.47 18.86
CA ILE A 73 -15.08 2.22 19.25
C ILE A 73 -14.19 1.71 18.14
N GLY A 74 -14.67 1.68 16.89
CA GLY A 74 -13.87 1.25 15.75
C GLY A 74 -12.61 2.12 15.53
N VAL A 75 -12.75 3.44 15.68
CA VAL A 75 -11.62 4.40 15.60
C VAL A 75 -10.61 4.19 16.74
N SER A 76 -11.08 3.82 17.94
CA SER A 76 -10.19 3.54 19.08
C SER A 76 -9.33 2.31 18.82
N ASP A 77 -9.91 1.23 18.33
CA ASP A 77 -9.19 -0.03 18.05
C ASP A 77 -8.22 0.14 16.88
N GLU A 78 -8.64 0.86 15.82
CA GLU A 78 -7.77 1.21 14.71
C GLU A 78 -6.59 2.09 15.15
N ASN A 79 -6.83 3.06 16.05
CA ASN A 79 -5.78 3.91 16.60
C ASN A 79 -4.77 3.12 17.44
N LEU A 80 -5.23 2.12 18.20
CA LEU A 80 -4.36 1.22 18.94
C LEU A 80 -3.51 0.35 18.02
N LEU A 81 -4.10 -0.21 16.97
CA LEU A 81 -3.40 -1.00 15.96
C LEU A 81 -2.35 -0.16 15.22
N LEU A 82 -2.73 1.04 14.75
CA LEU A 82 -1.82 1.94 14.07
C LEU A 82 -0.66 2.40 14.96
N ARG A 83 -0.91 2.65 16.25
CA ARG A 83 0.16 2.97 17.22
C ARG A 83 1.09 1.79 17.45
N ALA A 84 0.57 0.56 17.53
CA ALA A 84 1.38 -0.64 17.66
C ALA A 84 2.23 -0.89 16.41
N GLU A 85 1.68 -0.69 15.23
CA GLU A 85 2.39 -0.80 13.96
C GLU A 85 3.46 0.29 13.80
N LEU A 86 3.14 1.52 14.19
CA LEU A 86 4.10 2.62 14.22
C LEU A 86 5.26 2.33 15.18
N ALA A 87 4.97 1.85 16.39
CA ALA A 87 6.00 1.48 17.37
C ALA A 87 6.89 0.35 16.85
N LYS A 88 6.31 -0.67 16.19
CA LYS A 88 7.05 -1.75 15.55
C LYS A 88 7.95 -1.22 14.43
N SER A 89 7.42 -0.39 13.54
CA SER A 89 8.19 0.23 12.46
C SER A 89 9.32 1.12 12.97
N GLN A 90 9.09 1.88 14.04
CA GLN A 90 10.12 2.70 14.69
C GLN A 90 11.23 1.82 15.27
N LYS A 91 10.88 0.70 15.92
CA LYS A 91 11.87 -0.25 16.46
C LYS A 91 12.72 -0.86 15.35
N GLU A 92 12.09 -1.34 14.27
CA GLU A 92 12.79 -1.88 13.11
C GLU A 92 13.72 -0.84 12.46
N ASN A 93 13.28 0.42 12.37
CA ASN A 93 14.12 1.50 11.87
C ASN A 93 15.33 1.78 12.76
N LEU A 94 15.18 1.73 14.08
CA LEU A 94 16.29 1.88 15.01
C LEU A 94 17.31 0.73 14.87
N GLU A 95 16.86 -0.50 14.81
CA GLU A 95 17.70 -1.68 14.60
C GLU A 95 18.46 -1.59 13.26
N LEU A 96 17.79 -1.21 12.18
CA LEU A 96 18.43 -1.01 10.88
C LEU A 96 19.50 0.10 10.92
N LYS A 97 19.23 1.18 11.64
CA LYS A 97 20.19 2.27 11.83
C LYS A 97 21.43 1.82 12.59
N GLU A 98 21.25 1.02 13.64
CA GLU A 98 22.38 0.43 14.37
C GLU A 98 23.22 -0.49 13.49
N PHE A 99 22.59 -1.35 12.69
CA PHE A 99 23.32 -2.20 11.72
C PHE A 99 24.05 -1.37 10.65
N GLN A 100 23.49 -0.24 10.23
CA GLN A 100 24.20 0.66 9.30
C GLN A 100 25.44 1.27 9.94
N LEU A 101 25.33 1.76 11.18
CA LEU A 101 26.45 2.34 11.92
C LEU A 101 27.55 1.30 12.19
N GLU A 102 27.16 0.08 12.55
CA GLU A 102 28.11 -1.02 12.73
C GLU A 102 28.82 -1.39 11.42
N ASN A 103 28.07 -1.46 10.30
CA ASN A 103 28.66 -1.73 8.99
C ASN A 103 29.63 -0.63 8.54
N GLU A 104 29.33 0.63 8.81
CA GLU A 104 30.25 1.75 8.56
C GLU A 104 31.52 1.64 9.40
N ARG A 105 31.39 1.28 10.69
CA ARG A 105 32.52 1.07 11.59
C ARG A 105 33.43 -0.07 11.10
N LEU A 106 32.84 -1.20 10.71
CA LEU A 106 33.57 -2.33 10.16
C LEU A 106 34.28 -2.00 8.85
N LYS A 107 33.63 -1.23 7.95
CA LYS A 107 34.25 -0.73 6.71
C LYS A 107 35.44 0.17 6.98
N LYS A 108 35.36 1.09 7.97
CA LYS A 108 36.48 1.93 8.39
C LYS A 108 37.65 1.09 8.92
N LEU A 109 37.37 0.07 9.73
CA LEU A 109 38.39 -0.85 10.26
C LEU A 109 39.07 -1.65 9.15
N LEU A 110 38.34 -2.00 8.09
CA LEU A 110 38.87 -2.75 6.94
C LEU A 110 39.49 -1.85 5.85
N GLY A 111 39.56 -0.55 6.05
CA GLY A 111 40.11 0.39 5.06
C GLY A 111 39.29 0.51 3.79
N VAL A 112 38.01 0.07 3.80
CA VAL A 112 37.12 0.13 2.66
C VAL A 112 36.54 1.55 2.53
N LYS A 113 36.83 2.22 1.39
CA LYS A 113 36.26 3.55 1.07
C LYS A 113 34.75 3.51 1.11
N GLU A 114 34.15 4.50 1.78
CA GLU A 114 32.70 4.66 1.90
C GLU A 114 31.99 4.54 0.57
N SER A 115 30.89 3.80 0.59
CA SER A 115 29.93 3.73 -0.51
C SER A 115 29.44 5.14 -0.85
N LYS A 116 29.79 5.63 -2.02
CA LYS A 116 29.41 6.95 -2.50
C LYS A 116 27.88 7.12 -2.40
N LYS A 117 27.42 8.21 -1.79
CA LYS A 117 26.04 8.67 -1.91
C LYS A 117 25.68 8.69 -3.40
N LEU A 118 24.54 8.14 -3.76
CA LEU A 118 24.03 8.19 -5.13
C LEU A 118 23.60 9.64 -5.42
N ASP A 119 24.54 10.46 -5.89
CA ASP A 119 24.19 11.78 -6.40
C ASP A 119 23.42 11.59 -7.71
N GLY A 120 22.23 12.19 -7.79
CA GLY A 120 21.36 12.03 -8.94
C GLY A 120 20.66 13.30 -9.32
N ILE A 121 20.11 13.31 -10.52
CA ILE A 121 19.32 14.39 -11.10
C ILE A 121 17.85 14.02 -10.94
N GLU A 122 17.08 14.85 -10.23
CA GLU A 122 15.63 14.68 -10.17
C GLU A 122 14.99 15.04 -11.51
N ALA A 123 14.08 14.19 -11.97
CA ALA A 123 13.34 14.37 -13.20
C ALA A 123 11.88 13.92 -13.05
N SER A 124 11.02 14.49 -13.89
CA SER A 124 9.61 14.11 -13.97
C SER A 124 9.33 13.39 -15.28
N VAL A 125 8.42 12.42 -15.23
CA VAL A 125 7.94 11.71 -16.40
C VAL A 125 6.98 12.62 -17.17
N VAL A 126 7.32 12.93 -18.41
CA VAL A 126 6.51 13.77 -19.31
C VAL A 126 5.80 12.98 -20.39
N GLY A 127 6.15 11.72 -20.58
CA GLY A 127 5.51 10.86 -21.58
C GLY A 127 5.71 9.37 -21.32
N TYR A 128 4.71 8.60 -21.72
CA TYR A 128 4.78 7.15 -21.79
C TYR A 128 4.70 6.75 -23.27
N ASN A 129 5.57 5.84 -23.70
CA ASN A 129 5.47 5.30 -25.05
C ASN A 129 4.26 4.33 -25.12
N PRO A 130 3.25 4.63 -25.95
CA PRO A 130 2.06 3.79 -26.06
C PRO A 130 2.27 2.52 -26.88
N SER A 131 3.47 2.32 -27.46
CA SER A 131 3.72 1.16 -28.32
C SER A 131 3.76 -0.13 -27.49
N ASN A 132 3.14 -1.18 -28.02
CA ASN A 132 3.18 -2.51 -27.40
C ASN A 132 4.57 -3.19 -27.54
N TRP A 133 5.49 -2.59 -28.29
CA TRP A 133 6.81 -3.14 -28.61
C TRP A 133 7.87 -2.68 -27.61
N THR A 134 7.75 -1.46 -27.08
CA THR A 134 8.77 -0.86 -26.22
C THR A 134 8.11 -0.27 -24.98
N ASN A 135 8.49 -0.76 -23.80
CA ASN A 135 8.09 -0.16 -22.54
C ASN A 135 9.11 0.93 -22.17
N SER A 136 8.86 2.16 -22.59
CA SER A 136 9.74 3.30 -22.33
C SER A 136 8.97 4.51 -21.82
N ILE A 137 9.68 5.38 -21.12
CA ILE A 137 9.17 6.67 -20.63
C ILE A 137 10.10 7.78 -21.08
N THR A 138 9.55 9.00 -21.22
CA THR A 138 10.31 10.21 -21.51
C THR A 138 10.37 11.07 -20.25
N LEU A 139 11.56 11.57 -19.93
CA LEU A 139 11.83 12.45 -18.81
C LEU A 139 12.09 13.89 -19.30
N ASN A 140 11.80 14.88 -18.44
CA ASN A 140 12.00 16.30 -18.69
C ASN A 140 13.43 16.81 -18.42
N LYS A 141 14.40 15.91 -18.37
CA LYS A 141 15.82 16.22 -18.18
C LYS A 141 16.64 15.55 -19.24
N GLY A 142 17.67 16.26 -19.71
CA GLY A 142 18.51 15.84 -20.83
C GLY A 142 19.98 16.13 -20.62
N THR A 143 20.69 16.26 -21.72
CA THR A 143 22.17 16.48 -21.71
C THR A 143 22.55 17.82 -21.08
N GLN A 144 21.68 18.85 -21.13
CA GLN A 144 21.93 20.13 -20.50
C GLN A 144 22.03 20.03 -18.97
N GLU A 145 21.30 19.10 -18.36
CA GLU A 145 21.37 18.82 -16.95
C GLU A 145 22.38 17.73 -16.58
N GLY A 146 23.11 17.22 -17.57
CA GLY A 146 24.14 16.21 -17.37
C GLY A 146 23.63 14.76 -17.45
N VAL A 147 22.44 14.55 -17.99
CA VAL A 147 21.93 13.20 -18.30
C VAL A 147 22.71 12.60 -19.46
N GLN A 148 23.13 11.38 -19.32
CA GLN A 148 23.87 10.62 -20.33
C GLN A 148 23.20 9.27 -20.59
N GLU A 149 23.45 8.70 -21.76
CA GLU A 149 23.08 7.31 -22.03
C GLU A 149 23.73 6.38 -21.00
N ARG A 150 23.07 5.29 -20.71
CA ARG A 150 23.42 4.33 -19.66
C ARG A 150 23.25 4.83 -18.22
N ASN A 151 22.85 6.09 -17.99
CA ASN A 151 22.42 6.49 -16.65
C ASN A 151 21.25 5.63 -16.20
N ILE A 152 21.24 5.27 -14.94
CA ILE A 152 20.17 4.47 -14.34
C ILE A 152 19.06 5.37 -13.79
N VAL A 153 17.85 4.87 -13.80
CA VAL A 153 16.68 5.59 -13.31
C VAL A 153 16.01 4.78 -12.21
N LEU A 154 15.80 5.43 -11.07
CA LEU A 154 15.19 4.84 -9.90
C LEU A 154 14.09 5.74 -9.34
N ASN A 155 13.30 5.19 -8.43
CA ASN A 155 12.47 5.94 -7.49
C ASN A 155 12.63 5.37 -6.08
N ALA A 156 11.80 5.86 -5.13
CA ALA A 156 11.80 5.38 -3.74
C ALA A 156 11.48 3.87 -3.59
N HIS A 157 10.86 3.26 -4.61
CA HIS A 157 10.44 1.86 -4.58
C HIS A 157 11.43 0.91 -5.27
N GLY A 158 12.38 1.42 -6.06
CA GLY A 158 13.39 0.60 -6.72
C GLY A 158 13.79 1.06 -8.11
N VAL A 159 14.37 0.11 -8.85
CA VAL A 159 14.87 0.33 -10.20
C VAL A 159 13.71 0.49 -11.18
N ILE A 160 13.78 1.55 -11.99
CA ILE A 160 12.82 1.83 -13.08
C ILE A 160 13.39 1.36 -14.42
N GLY A 161 14.63 1.72 -14.73
CA GLY A 161 15.24 1.40 -16.01
C GLY A 161 16.55 2.12 -16.26
N GLN A 162 16.88 2.28 -17.52
CA GLN A 162 18.12 2.88 -17.99
C GLN A 162 17.85 3.88 -19.11
N VAL A 163 18.59 4.98 -19.13
CA VAL A 163 18.55 5.96 -20.24
C VAL A 163 19.16 5.34 -21.49
N VAL A 164 18.38 5.28 -22.56
CA VAL A 164 18.81 4.75 -23.88
C VAL A 164 19.08 5.86 -24.88
N SER A 165 18.53 7.07 -24.66
CA SER A 165 18.78 8.23 -25.48
C SER A 165 18.63 9.50 -24.64
N ALA A 166 19.57 10.43 -24.79
CA ALA A 166 19.54 11.72 -24.14
C ALA A 166 19.62 12.85 -25.20
N HIS A 167 18.57 13.70 -25.20
CA HIS A 167 18.48 14.91 -26.00
C HIS A 167 18.78 16.13 -25.13
N SER A 168 18.75 17.33 -25.68
CA SER A 168 19.11 18.57 -24.96
C SER A 168 18.33 18.71 -23.66
N ASN A 169 16.98 18.60 -23.69
CA ASN A 169 16.09 18.89 -22.55
C ASN A 169 15.21 17.69 -22.17
N SER A 170 15.46 16.53 -22.76
CA SER A 170 14.68 15.31 -22.48
C SER A 170 15.54 14.07 -22.63
N SER A 171 15.10 12.98 -22.01
CA SER A 171 15.74 11.68 -22.18
C SER A 171 14.70 10.58 -22.26
N THR A 172 15.04 9.51 -22.96
CA THR A 172 14.22 8.31 -23.08
C THR A 172 14.82 7.20 -22.24
N VAL A 173 13.96 6.60 -21.42
CA VAL A 173 14.33 5.52 -20.48
C VAL A 173 13.62 4.25 -20.91
N ILE A 174 14.37 3.18 -21.12
CA ILE A 174 13.82 1.83 -21.27
C ILE A 174 13.55 1.25 -19.87
N LEU A 175 12.35 0.71 -19.68
CA LEU A 175 11.94 0.15 -18.40
C LEU A 175 12.52 -1.27 -18.23
N ILE A 176 12.74 -1.70 -16.98
CA ILE A 176 13.19 -3.09 -16.70
C ILE A 176 12.17 -4.15 -17.11
N THR A 177 10.94 -3.74 -17.42
CA THR A 177 9.88 -4.62 -17.95
C THR A 177 9.91 -4.76 -19.46
N ASP A 178 10.75 -3.99 -20.16
CA ASP A 178 10.91 -4.09 -21.60
C ASP A 178 11.65 -5.35 -22.01
N HIS A 179 11.28 -5.93 -23.15
CA HIS A 179 11.91 -7.15 -23.68
C HIS A 179 13.39 -6.95 -24.07
N ALA A 180 13.79 -5.72 -24.40
CA ALA A 180 15.17 -5.37 -24.69
C ALA A 180 15.98 -5.01 -23.44
N SER A 181 15.36 -5.02 -22.24
CA SER A 181 16.02 -4.72 -20.98
C SER A 181 16.59 -5.99 -20.34
N GLY A 182 17.88 -5.91 -19.96
CA GLY A 182 18.56 -6.92 -19.13
C GLY A 182 19.21 -6.24 -17.93
N VAL A 183 18.96 -6.75 -16.74
CA VAL A 183 19.55 -6.26 -15.49
C VAL A 183 20.22 -7.40 -14.78
N ASP A 184 21.51 -7.25 -14.44
CA ASP A 184 22.22 -8.26 -13.64
C ASP A 184 21.71 -8.19 -12.19
N ALA A 185 21.09 -9.28 -11.76
CA ALA A 185 20.34 -9.35 -10.51
C ALA A 185 20.78 -10.55 -9.66
N LEU A 186 20.48 -10.45 -8.38
CA LEU A 186 20.69 -11.56 -7.44
C LEU A 186 19.57 -11.64 -6.43
N ILE A 187 19.37 -12.85 -5.91
CA ILE A 187 18.51 -13.10 -4.76
C ILE A 187 19.21 -12.60 -3.50
N GLN A 188 18.55 -11.72 -2.74
CA GLN A 188 19.18 -11.11 -1.57
C GLN A 188 19.59 -12.14 -0.50
N ARG A 189 18.77 -13.15 -0.24
CA ARG A 189 18.97 -14.17 0.79
C ARG A 189 20.10 -15.13 0.45
N THR A 190 20.06 -15.73 -0.72
CA THR A 190 20.96 -16.83 -1.11
C THR A 190 22.15 -16.38 -1.95
N ARG A 191 22.11 -15.15 -2.44
CA ARG A 191 23.10 -14.56 -3.36
C ARG A 191 23.16 -15.27 -4.72
N ALA A 192 22.17 -16.14 -5.03
CA ALA A 192 22.03 -16.74 -6.34
C ALA A 192 21.85 -15.65 -7.42
N ARG A 193 22.61 -15.75 -8.50
CA ARG A 193 22.73 -14.71 -9.53
C ARG A 193 22.06 -15.11 -10.82
N GLY A 194 21.49 -14.12 -11.50
CA GLY A 194 20.89 -14.29 -12.78
C GLY A 194 20.71 -12.97 -13.51
N VAL A 195 20.17 -13.04 -14.70
CA VAL A 195 19.81 -11.86 -15.50
C VAL A 195 18.30 -11.70 -15.48
N LEU A 196 17.84 -10.52 -15.08
CA LEU A 196 16.44 -10.15 -15.11
C LEU A 196 16.12 -9.61 -16.49
N GLU A 197 15.23 -10.28 -17.20
CA GLU A 197 14.70 -9.88 -18.51
C GLU A 197 13.25 -9.39 -18.36
N GLY A 198 12.90 -8.29 -19.00
CA GLY A 198 11.52 -7.84 -19.09
C GLY A 198 10.65 -8.76 -19.96
N ARG A 199 9.38 -8.88 -19.60
CA ARG A 199 8.38 -9.68 -20.34
C ARG A 199 7.10 -8.89 -20.64
N GLY A 200 7.23 -7.55 -20.68
CA GLY A 200 6.09 -6.66 -20.85
C GLY A 200 5.20 -6.59 -19.59
N ALA A 201 4.21 -5.73 -19.63
CA ALA A 201 3.08 -5.58 -18.69
C ALA A 201 3.34 -6.02 -17.22
N LYS A 202 4.34 -5.47 -16.54
CA LYS A 202 4.66 -5.72 -15.12
C LYS A 202 5.26 -7.10 -14.79
N LYS A 203 5.79 -7.81 -15.76
CA LYS A 203 6.42 -9.11 -15.52
C LYS A 203 7.89 -9.05 -15.90
N CYS A 204 8.72 -9.61 -15.05
CA CYS A 204 10.12 -9.85 -15.35
C CYS A 204 10.43 -11.34 -15.11
N LEU A 205 11.39 -11.84 -15.85
CA LEU A 205 11.87 -13.21 -15.73
C LEU A 205 13.33 -13.18 -15.31
N LEU A 206 13.66 -13.77 -14.18
CA LEU A 206 15.04 -13.96 -13.75
C LEU A 206 15.52 -15.31 -14.30
N ARG A 207 16.55 -15.26 -15.14
CA ARG A 207 17.13 -16.40 -15.85
C ARG A 207 18.54 -16.70 -15.38
N TYR A 208 19.06 -17.86 -15.79
CA TYR A 208 20.42 -18.32 -15.50
C TYR A 208 20.68 -18.61 -14.00
N ILE A 209 19.62 -18.81 -13.22
CA ILE A 209 19.74 -19.35 -11.86
C ILE A 209 19.84 -20.88 -11.96
N LEU A 210 20.83 -21.48 -11.33
CA LEU A 210 21.02 -22.93 -11.35
C LEU A 210 19.88 -23.66 -10.63
N ASN A 211 19.60 -24.90 -11.07
CA ASN A 211 18.56 -25.71 -10.43
C ASN A 211 18.88 -26.05 -8.96
N ASP A 212 20.16 -26.04 -8.58
CA ASP A 212 20.62 -26.33 -7.22
C ASP A 212 20.55 -25.10 -6.30
N ASP A 213 20.41 -23.90 -6.87
CA ASP A 213 20.27 -22.69 -6.06
C ASP A 213 18.96 -22.68 -5.28
N ASP A 214 19.01 -22.36 -4.00
CA ASP A 214 17.81 -22.22 -3.17
C ASP A 214 17.13 -20.88 -3.45
N VAL A 215 15.99 -20.92 -4.13
CA VAL A 215 15.14 -19.75 -4.40
C VAL A 215 13.70 -20.08 -4.05
N ALA A 216 13.11 -19.25 -3.20
CA ALA A 216 11.73 -19.39 -2.74
C ALA A 216 10.85 -18.24 -3.21
N GLN A 217 9.55 -18.50 -3.27
CA GLN A 217 8.55 -17.45 -3.47
C GLN A 217 8.63 -16.42 -2.33
N GLY A 218 8.61 -15.13 -2.66
CA GLY A 218 8.74 -14.03 -1.71
C GLY A 218 10.18 -13.54 -1.53
N ASP A 219 11.19 -14.25 -2.03
CA ASP A 219 12.58 -13.79 -1.98
C ASP A 219 12.74 -12.43 -2.66
N ILE A 220 13.56 -11.59 -2.07
CA ILE A 220 13.86 -10.25 -2.57
C ILE A 220 14.90 -10.34 -3.68
N VAL A 221 14.65 -9.65 -4.80
CA VAL A 221 15.55 -9.51 -5.94
C VAL A 221 16.14 -8.12 -5.94
N ILE A 222 17.48 -8.04 -5.98
CA ILE A 222 18.24 -6.79 -6.01
C ILE A 222 19.27 -6.81 -7.14
N THR A 223 19.79 -5.64 -7.51
CA THR A 223 20.87 -5.53 -8.49
C THR A 223 22.16 -6.13 -7.94
N SER A 224 22.94 -6.81 -8.78
CA SER A 224 24.22 -7.43 -8.40
C SER A 224 25.37 -6.42 -8.38
N GLY A 225 25.33 -5.42 -9.27
CA GLY A 225 26.39 -4.44 -9.48
C GLY A 225 27.53 -4.92 -10.37
N MET A 226 27.39 -6.09 -11.01
CA MET A 226 28.50 -6.66 -11.79
C MET A 226 28.46 -6.29 -13.27
N ASP A 227 27.33 -5.80 -13.76
CA ASP A 227 27.17 -5.28 -15.12
C ASP A 227 27.84 -3.91 -15.34
N GLY A 228 28.33 -3.28 -14.25
CA GLY A 228 28.92 -1.94 -14.29
C GLY A 228 27.92 -0.85 -14.67
N ILE A 229 26.63 -1.17 -14.71
CA ILE A 229 25.55 -0.24 -15.02
C ILE A 229 24.82 0.12 -13.73
N TYR A 230 24.30 -0.89 -13.04
CA TYR A 230 23.53 -0.70 -11.82
C TYR A 230 24.39 -0.85 -10.57
N PRO A 231 24.37 0.12 -9.62
CA PRO A 231 24.97 -0.09 -8.31
C PRO A 231 24.40 -1.31 -7.62
N LYS A 232 25.24 -1.99 -6.86
CA LYS A 232 24.81 -3.18 -6.10
C LYS A 232 23.78 -2.83 -5.04
N GLY A 233 22.77 -3.68 -4.90
CA GLY A 233 21.83 -3.64 -3.78
C GLY A 233 20.59 -2.80 -4.01
N LEU A 234 20.35 -2.32 -5.23
CA LEU A 234 19.10 -1.61 -5.56
C LEU A 234 17.93 -2.61 -5.64
N MET A 235 16.81 -2.25 -5.02
CA MET A 235 15.59 -3.07 -5.03
C MET A 235 15.04 -3.18 -6.45
N ILE A 236 14.76 -4.40 -6.90
CA ILE A 236 14.07 -4.68 -8.16
C ILE A 236 12.64 -5.14 -7.89
N GLY A 237 12.47 -6.18 -7.08
CA GLY A 237 11.18 -6.77 -6.84
C GLY A 237 11.24 -8.01 -5.96
N LYS A 238 10.21 -8.86 -6.08
CA LYS A 238 10.09 -10.11 -5.32
C LYS A 238 9.82 -11.29 -6.25
N VAL A 239 10.32 -12.44 -5.88
CA VAL A 239 10.02 -13.71 -6.55
C VAL A 239 8.54 -14.02 -6.39
N ARG A 240 7.83 -14.13 -7.50
CA ARG A 240 6.40 -14.49 -7.55
C ARG A 240 6.19 -16.00 -7.67
N SER A 241 6.97 -16.64 -8.53
CA SER A 241 6.93 -18.08 -8.72
C SER A 241 8.26 -18.61 -9.23
N VAL A 242 8.57 -19.84 -8.87
CA VAL A 242 9.75 -20.57 -9.33
C VAL A 242 9.29 -21.75 -10.16
N LYS A 243 9.78 -21.87 -11.40
CA LYS A 243 9.50 -22.97 -12.29
C LYS A 243 10.79 -23.70 -12.61
N ASN A 244 10.89 -24.93 -12.20
CA ASN A 244 12.03 -25.78 -12.57
C ASN A 244 11.89 -26.19 -14.05
N GLY A 245 12.93 -25.93 -14.83
CA GLY A 245 13.01 -26.40 -16.21
C GLY A 245 13.19 -27.92 -16.23
N ARG A 246 12.20 -28.68 -16.76
CA ARG A 246 12.23 -30.17 -16.78
C ARG A 246 13.44 -30.76 -17.53
N SER A 247 14.14 -29.99 -18.37
CA SER A 247 15.30 -30.40 -19.17
C SER A 247 16.39 -29.30 -19.21
N SER A 248 16.32 -28.28 -18.38
CA SER A 248 17.23 -27.15 -18.37
C SER A 248 18.08 -27.16 -17.09
N LEU A 249 19.34 -26.79 -17.20
CA LEU A 249 20.23 -26.55 -16.04
C LEU A 249 19.75 -25.38 -15.18
N PHE A 250 18.84 -24.54 -15.70
CA PHE A 250 18.44 -23.29 -15.10
C PHE A 250 16.95 -23.27 -14.76
N LYS A 251 16.62 -22.62 -13.65
CA LYS A 251 15.26 -22.25 -13.26
C LYS A 251 14.76 -21.06 -14.05
N ASN A 252 13.46 -21.02 -14.28
CA ASN A 252 12.73 -19.82 -14.73
C ASN A 252 11.98 -19.24 -13.55
N ILE A 253 12.35 -18.02 -13.14
CA ILE A 253 11.81 -17.39 -11.94
C ILE A 253 11.05 -16.14 -12.35
N ASP A 254 9.73 -16.17 -12.16
CA ASP A 254 8.88 -15.00 -12.39
C ASP A 254 9.10 -14.00 -11.24
N VAL A 255 9.47 -12.78 -11.59
CA VAL A 255 9.70 -11.69 -10.64
C VAL A 255 8.65 -10.61 -10.84
N GLU A 256 8.06 -10.20 -9.74
CA GLU A 256 7.16 -9.05 -9.69
C GLU A 256 7.93 -7.81 -9.25
N PRO A 257 8.09 -6.81 -10.14
CA PRO A 257 8.78 -5.57 -9.79
C PRO A 257 8.08 -4.82 -8.67
N ASN A 258 8.86 -4.20 -7.79
CA ASN A 258 8.34 -3.41 -6.68
C ASN A 258 7.79 -2.04 -7.12
N VAL A 259 8.21 -1.57 -8.31
CA VAL A 259 7.78 -0.30 -8.90
C VAL A 259 6.48 -0.46 -9.69
N ASN A 260 5.54 0.46 -9.48
CA ASN A 260 4.34 0.54 -10.31
C ASN A 260 4.58 1.42 -11.54
N PHE A 261 4.94 0.81 -12.67
CA PHE A 261 5.29 1.49 -13.92
C PHE A 261 4.16 2.32 -14.54
N LYS A 262 2.92 2.14 -14.14
CA LYS A 262 1.79 2.95 -14.63
C LYS A 262 1.60 4.28 -13.89
N ARG A 263 2.31 4.46 -12.76
CA ARG A 263 2.14 5.62 -11.87
C ARG A 263 3.48 6.19 -11.46
N ILE A 264 4.42 6.28 -12.40
CA ILE A 264 5.71 6.90 -12.16
C ILE A 264 5.57 8.38 -12.50
N GLU A 265 5.77 9.24 -11.52
CA GLU A 265 5.73 10.70 -11.71
C GLU A 265 7.14 11.30 -11.57
N ASN A 266 7.80 11.06 -10.44
CA ASN A 266 9.13 11.55 -10.14
C ASN A 266 10.14 10.43 -10.07
N VAL A 267 11.33 10.70 -10.59
CA VAL A 267 12.43 9.73 -10.69
C VAL A 267 13.75 10.41 -10.36
N LEU A 268 14.74 9.61 -9.98
CA LEU A 268 16.12 10.02 -9.80
C LEU A 268 16.96 9.35 -10.88
N ILE A 269 17.68 10.18 -11.67
CA ILE A 269 18.64 9.73 -12.68
C ILE A 269 20.01 9.73 -12.00
N VAL A 270 20.65 8.57 -11.94
CA VAL A 270 21.96 8.39 -11.30
C VAL A 270 22.97 7.95 -12.34
N LYS A 271 24.18 8.45 -12.25
CA LYS A 271 25.27 8.03 -13.14
C LYS A 271 25.55 6.54 -12.96
N SER A 272 25.68 5.80 -14.06
CA SER A 272 26.19 4.43 -14.02
C SER A 272 27.59 4.43 -13.41
N GLN A 273 27.91 3.43 -12.59
CA GLN A 273 29.26 3.28 -12.09
C GLN A 273 30.12 2.66 -13.21
N PRO A 274 31.19 3.34 -13.66
CA PRO A 274 32.12 2.70 -14.58
C PRO A 274 32.74 1.48 -13.87
N ILE A 275 32.83 0.37 -14.57
CA ILE A 275 33.68 -0.75 -14.15
C ILE A 275 35.10 -0.21 -14.12
N GLU A 276 35.66 -0.01 -12.94
CA GLU A 276 37.08 0.33 -12.85
C GLU A 276 37.84 -0.88 -13.40
N PRO A 277 38.61 -0.71 -14.50
CA PRO A 277 39.31 -1.84 -15.08
C PRO A 277 40.26 -2.41 -14.05
N LEU A 278 40.13 -3.70 -13.77
CA LEU A 278 40.94 -4.44 -12.82
C LEU A 278 42.42 -4.52 -13.23
N ILE A 279 42.79 -4.03 -14.41
CA ILE A 279 44.15 -4.02 -14.94
C ILE A 279 44.56 -2.55 -15.10
N LYS A 280 45.26 -2.02 -14.11
CA LYS A 280 46.21 -0.93 -14.33
C LYS A 280 47.47 -1.59 -14.87
N ASP A 281 47.67 -1.53 -16.18
CA ASP A 281 48.95 -1.85 -16.76
C ASP A 281 50.04 -1.04 -16.05
N LYS A 282 50.97 -1.77 -15.45
CA LYS A 282 52.24 -1.24 -14.89
C LYS A 282 53.25 -1.11 -15.99
#